data_c5d819404a067bcf1f3e7607c79244c7
#
_entry.id   c5d819404a067bcf1f3e7607c79244c7
#
_cell.length_a   1.000
_cell.length_b   1.000
_cell.length_c   1.000
_cell.angle_alpha   90.00
_cell.angle_beta   90.00
_cell.angle_gamma   90.00
#
_symmetry.space_group_name_H-M   'P 1'
#
loop_
_entity.id
_entity.type
_entity.pdbx_description
1 polymer ?
#
loop_
_entity_poly.entity_id
_entity_poly.type
_entity_poly.pdbx_seq_one_letter_code
_entity_poly.pdbx_strand_id
1 'polypeptide(L)'
;MTMISTDGKSLLLALQIHFSGVFKAHLTFPKDYPLRPPKMKFITEIWHPNVDKNGDVCISILHEPGEDKYGYEKPEERWLPIHTVETIMISVISMLADPNGDSPANVDAAKEWREDRNGEFKRKVARCVRKSQETAFE
;
A
#
# COMPACT_ATOMS: atom_id res chain seq x y z
N MET A 1 -4.34 3.69 13.17
CA MET A 1 -5.08 2.97 12.12
C MET A 1 -6.47 2.63 12.62
N THR A 2 -7.47 2.92 11.84
CA THR A 2 -8.86 2.60 12.16
C THR A 2 -9.43 1.72 11.05
N MET A 3 -10.06 0.62 11.42
CA MET A 3 -10.74 -0.28 10.48
C MET A 3 -12.25 -0.04 10.57
N ILE A 4 -12.87 0.16 9.40
CA ILE A 4 -14.32 0.33 9.29
C ILE A 4 -14.84 -0.75 8.35
N SER A 5 -15.59 -1.71 8.89
CA SER A 5 -16.17 -2.77 8.08
C SER A 5 -17.32 -2.21 7.24
N THR A 6 -17.29 -2.46 5.93
CA THR A 6 -18.36 -2.04 5.01
C THR A 6 -19.31 -3.19 4.69
N ASP A 7 -18.77 -4.36 4.42
CA ASP A 7 -19.52 -5.60 4.22
C ASP A 7 -18.60 -6.79 4.50
N GLY A 8 -19.08 -8.03 4.29
CA GLY A 8 -18.29 -9.22 4.55
C GLY A 8 -17.14 -9.50 3.58
N LYS A 9 -16.99 -8.67 2.51
CA LYS A 9 -16.03 -8.89 1.43
C LYS A 9 -14.96 -7.82 1.34
N SER A 10 -15.11 -6.70 2.02
CA SER A 10 -14.14 -5.62 1.99
C SER A 10 -14.07 -4.89 3.31
N LEU A 11 -12.92 -4.28 3.56
CA LEU A 11 -12.67 -3.42 4.71
C LEU A 11 -12.25 -2.06 4.22
N LEU A 12 -12.82 -1.01 4.80
CA LEU A 12 -12.33 0.34 4.62
C LEU A 12 -11.35 0.63 5.76
N LEU A 13 -10.15 1.06 5.40
CA LEU A 13 -9.08 1.36 6.34
C LEU A 13 -8.81 2.87 6.31
N ALA A 14 -8.58 3.44 7.48
CA ALA A 14 -8.07 4.80 7.61
C ALA A 14 -6.72 4.72 8.30
N LEU A 15 -5.66 5.15 7.58
CA LEU A 15 -4.28 5.07 8.05
C LEU A 15 -3.74 6.46 8.31
N GLN A 16 -3.22 6.67 9.52
CA GLN A 16 -2.49 7.88 9.83
C GLN A 16 -1.03 7.69 9.43
N ILE A 17 -0.60 8.48 8.45
CA ILE A 17 0.72 8.36 7.82
C ILE A 17 1.36 9.74 7.82
N HIS A 18 2.70 9.80 7.96
CA HIS A 18 3.46 11.05 7.96
C HIS A 18 2.97 12.03 9.04
N PHE A 19 2.67 11.48 10.23
CA PHE A 19 2.24 12.20 11.44
C PHE A 19 0.85 12.83 11.38
N SER A 20 0.45 13.44 10.27
CA SER A 20 -0.78 14.21 10.19
C SER A 20 -1.68 13.84 9.01
N GLY A 21 -1.19 13.02 8.08
CA GLY A 21 -1.99 12.57 6.94
C GLY A 21 -2.95 11.46 7.34
N VAL A 22 -4.18 11.51 6.81
CA VAL A 22 -5.17 10.44 6.99
C VAL A 22 -5.53 9.89 5.61
N PHE A 23 -5.04 8.70 5.30
CA PHE A 23 -5.21 8.07 4.00
C PHE A 23 -6.20 6.92 4.10
N LYS A 24 -7.21 6.93 3.24
CA LYS A 24 -8.22 5.88 3.19
C LYS A 24 -7.83 4.85 2.14
N ALA A 25 -8.03 3.58 2.46
CA ALA A 25 -7.75 2.48 1.55
C ALA A 25 -8.81 1.39 1.69
N HIS A 26 -9.06 0.67 0.60
CA HIS A 26 -9.91 -0.51 0.61
C HIS A 26 -9.09 -1.78 0.55
N LEU A 27 -9.43 -2.74 1.40
CA LEU A 27 -8.90 -4.10 1.36
C LEU A 27 -10.03 -5.01 0.93
N THR A 28 -9.93 -5.60 -0.26
CA THR A 28 -10.98 -6.43 -0.87
C THR A 28 -10.55 -7.89 -0.89
N PHE A 29 -11.40 -8.77 -0.37
CA PHE A 29 -11.10 -10.18 -0.21
C PHE A 29 -11.67 -10.98 -1.39
N PRO A 30 -10.87 -11.91 -1.99
CA PRO A 30 -11.40 -12.81 -3.02
C PRO A 30 -12.33 -13.85 -2.42
N LYS A 31 -13.11 -14.53 -3.29
CA LYS A 31 -14.07 -15.56 -2.85
C LYS A 31 -13.38 -16.72 -2.16
N ASP A 32 -12.17 -17.06 -2.59
CA ASP A 32 -11.41 -18.20 -2.06
C ASP A 32 -10.38 -17.78 -1.01
N TYR A 33 -10.53 -16.56 -0.44
CA TYR A 33 -9.74 -16.17 0.73
C TYR A 33 -9.93 -17.20 1.85
N PRO A 34 -8.91 -17.65 2.57
CA PRO A 34 -7.53 -17.16 2.60
C PRO A 34 -6.54 -17.86 1.66
N LEU A 35 -7.01 -18.66 0.69
CA LEU A 35 -6.11 -19.32 -0.25
C LEU A 35 -5.44 -18.34 -1.21
N ARG A 36 -6.14 -17.26 -1.56
CA ARG A 36 -5.61 -16.19 -2.38
C ARG A 36 -5.60 -14.88 -1.59
N PRO A 37 -4.65 -13.99 -1.89
CA PRO A 37 -4.51 -12.75 -1.13
C PRO A 37 -5.62 -11.75 -1.42
N PRO A 38 -5.93 -10.88 -0.46
CA PRO A 38 -6.78 -9.71 -0.74
C PRO A 38 -6.03 -8.69 -1.58
N LYS A 39 -6.76 -7.75 -2.14
CA LYS A 39 -6.21 -6.61 -2.88
C LYS A 39 -6.38 -5.35 -2.05
N MET A 40 -5.35 -4.50 -2.03
CA MET A 40 -5.39 -3.24 -1.33
C MET A 40 -5.28 -2.08 -2.31
N LYS A 41 -6.16 -1.09 -2.16
CA LYS A 41 -6.16 0.09 -3.01
C LYS A 41 -6.38 1.33 -2.17
N PHE A 42 -5.47 2.31 -2.29
CA PHE A 42 -5.67 3.62 -1.69
C PHE A 42 -6.72 4.42 -2.46
N ILE A 43 -7.70 4.94 -1.74
CA ILE A 43 -8.73 5.84 -2.26
C ILE A 43 -8.19 7.27 -2.22
N THR A 44 -7.52 7.61 -1.13
CA THR A 44 -6.84 8.90 -0.97
C THR A 44 -5.56 8.89 -1.80
N GLU A 45 -5.31 9.96 -2.55
CA GLU A 45 -4.09 10.08 -3.33
C GLU A 45 -2.86 9.98 -2.42
N ILE A 46 -1.92 9.12 -2.79
CA ILE A 46 -0.66 8.92 -2.09
C ILE A 46 0.48 8.86 -3.09
N TRP A 47 1.61 9.45 -2.74
CA TRP A 47 2.81 9.45 -3.58
C TRP A 47 3.85 8.52 -2.96
N HIS A 48 4.05 7.37 -3.59
CA HIS A 48 4.93 6.32 -3.04
C HIS A 48 5.40 5.40 -4.16
N PRO A 49 6.68 4.96 -4.14
CA PRO A 49 7.20 4.06 -5.17
C PRO A 49 6.43 2.75 -5.35
N ASN A 50 5.83 2.23 -4.29
CA ASN A 50 5.15 0.93 -4.32
C ASN A 50 3.62 1.03 -4.35
N VAL A 51 3.10 2.22 -4.61
CA VAL A 51 1.66 2.44 -4.83
C VAL A 51 1.50 3.12 -6.19
N ASP A 52 0.76 2.49 -7.10
CA ASP A 52 0.62 3.06 -8.43
C ASP A 52 -0.29 4.29 -8.44
N LYS A 53 -0.38 4.94 -9.61
CA LYS A 53 -1.17 6.19 -9.73
C LYS A 53 -2.67 5.98 -9.52
N ASN A 54 -3.15 4.73 -9.65
CA ASN A 54 -4.54 4.37 -9.39
C ASN A 54 -4.79 4.02 -7.92
N GLY A 55 -3.74 3.93 -7.12
CA GLY A 55 -3.81 3.59 -5.70
C GLY A 55 -3.54 2.12 -5.38
N ASP A 56 -3.29 1.29 -6.40
CA ASP A 56 -3.03 -0.14 -6.16
C ASP A 56 -1.69 -0.34 -5.48
N VAL A 57 -1.72 -1.09 -4.37
CA VAL A 57 -0.54 -1.36 -3.56
C VAL A 57 0.19 -2.57 -4.12
N CYS A 58 1.48 -2.41 -4.40
CA CYS A 58 2.36 -3.48 -4.88
C CYS A 58 3.32 -3.88 -3.75
N ILE A 59 3.02 -4.97 -3.08
CA ILE A 59 3.83 -5.49 -1.97
C ILE A 59 3.79 -7.02 -2.01
N SER A 60 4.92 -7.66 -1.72
CA SER A 60 5.10 -9.09 -1.90
C SER A 60 4.08 -9.95 -1.14
N ILE A 61 3.72 -9.57 0.08
CA ILE A 61 2.74 -10.31 0.88
C ILE A 61 1.37 -10.42 0.19
N LEU A 62 1.05 -9.49 -0.71
CA LEU A 62 -0.21 -9.50 -1.46
C LEU A 62 -0.08 -10.16 -2.84
N HIS A 63 1.08 -10.71 -3.18
CA HIS A 63 1.30 -11.42 -4.44
C HIS A 63 0.88 -12.88 -4.32
N GLU A 64 0.24 -13.41 -5.36
CA GLU A 64 -0.23 -14.78 -5.35
C GLU A 64 0.91 -15.77 -5.20
N PRO A 65 0.68 -16.86 -4.46
CA PRO A 65 1.71 -17.90 -4.31
C PRO A 65 2.01 -18.58 -5.64
N GLY A 66 3.25 -19.01 -5.79
CA GLY A 66 3.68 -19.83 -6.92
C GLY A 66 4.17 -19.07 -8.14
N GLU A 67 3.89 -17.78 -8.29
CA GLU A 67 4.33 -17.01 -9.45
C GLU A 67 5.32 -15.92 -9.09
N ASP A 68 6.54 -16.04 -9.59
CA ASP A 68 7.53 -14.97 -9.55
C ASP A 68 8.08 -14.78 -10.96
N LYS A 69 7.45 -13.90 -11.72
CA LYS A 69 7.82 -13.63 -13.12
C LYS A 69 9.20 -12.99 -13.25
N TYR A 70 9.70 -12.37 -12.18
CA TYR A 70 10.91 -11.57 -12.24
C TYR A 70 12.03 -12.11 -11.35
N GLY A 71 11.79 -13.14 -10.54
CA GLY A 71 12.80 -13.72 -9.67
C GLY A 71 13.21 -12.88 -8.47
N TYR A 72 12.40 -11.87 -8.10
CA TYR A 72 12.72 -10.93 -7.02
C TYR A 72 12.24 -11.37 -5.65
N GLU A 73 11.30 -12.33 -5.60
CA GLU A 73 10.66 -12.71 -4.36
C GLU A 73 10.90 -14.18 -4.05
N LYS A 74 11.16 -14.44 -2.77
CA LYS A 74 11.17 -15.80 -2.26
C LYS A 74 9.74 -16.27 -2.02
N PRO A 75 9.45 -17.60 -2.09
CA PRO A 75 8.10 -18.09 -1.83
C PRO A 75 7.54 -17.63 -0.48
N GLU A 76 8.35 -17.57 0.57
CA GLU A 76 7.92 -17.13 1.90
C GLU A 76 7.62 -15.65 2.01
N GLU A 77 8.04 -14.84 1.03
CA GLU A 77 7.73 -13.40 1.00
C GLU A 77 6.35 -13.13 0.43
N ARG A 78 5.75 -14.11 -0.27
CA ARG A 78 4.45 -13.98 -0.89
C ARG A 78 3.33 -14.35 0.05
N TRP A 79 2.11 -14.25 -0.45
CA TRP A 79 0.92 -14.60 0.33
C TRP A 79 0.96 -16.06 0.80
N LEU A 80 0.64 -16.25 2.07
CA LEU A 80 0.42 -17.54 2.69
C LEU A 80 -0.92 -17.52 3.42
N PRO A 81 -1.66 -18.63 3.48
CA PRO A 81 -2.97 -18.65 4.13
C PRO A 81 -2.96 -18.31 5.63
N ILE A 82 -1.79 -18.34 6.25
CA ILE A 82 -1.65 -17.97 7.68
C ILE A 82 -1.62 -16.46 7.89
N HIS A 83 -1.48 -15.66 6.83
CA HIS A 83 -1.48 -14.20 6.96
C HIS A 83 -2.87 -13.69 7.33
N THR A 84 -2.88 -12.62 8.10
CA THR A 84 -4.09 -11.96 8.59
C THR A 84 -4.11 -10.51 8.14
N VAL A 85 -5.23 -9.82 8.34
CA VAL A 85 -5.30 -8.37 8.12
C VAL A 85 -4.21 -7.65 8.90
N GLU A 86 -3.95 -8.08 10.13
CA GLU A 86 -2.92 -7.51 10.98
C GLU A 86 -1.53 -7.63 10.35
N THR A 87 -1.15 -8.82 9.86
CA THR A 87 0.15 -9.00 9.23
C THR A 87 0.27 -8.22 7.92
N ILE A 88 -0.82 -8.10 7.15
CA ILE A 88 -0.86 -7.26 5.96
C ILE A 88 -0.57 -5.80 6.34
N MET A 89 -1.23 -5.30 7.38
CA MET A 89 -1.08 -3.90 7.79
C MET A 89 0.32 -3.59 8.30
N ILE A 90 0.93 -4.52 9.05
CA ILE A 90 2.31 -4.37 9.49
C ILE A 90 3.24 -4.25 8.28
N SER A 91 3.05 -5.09 7.27
CA SER A 91 3.86 -5.08 6.05
C SER A 91 3.67 -3.79 5.26
N VAL A 92 2.43 -3.32 5.12
CA VAL A 92 2.13 -2.07 4.41
C VAL A 92 2.75 -0.87 5.13
N ILE A 93 2.60 -0.78 6.44
CA ILE A 93 3.17 0.32 7.22
C ILE A 93 4.70 0.32 7.10
N SER A 94 5.33 -0.85 7.16
CA SER A 94 6.77 -0.97 6.98
C SER A 94 7.21 -0.51 5.61
N MET A 95 6.48 -0.89 4.56
CA MET A 95 6.76 -0.45 3.19
C MET A 95 6.59 1.06 3.02
N LEU A 96 5.58 1.64 3.64
CA LEU A 96 5.35 3.09 3.55
C LEU A 96 6.51 3.88 4.17
N ALA A 97 7.10 3.34 5.23
CA ALA A 97 8.25 3.96 5.89
C ALA A 97 9.57 3.69 5.15
N ASP A 98 9.68 2.56 4.45
CA ASP A 98 10.90 2.14 3.77
C ASP A 98 10.54 1.57 2.38
N PRO A 99 10.41 2.45 1.38
CA PRO A 99 10.03 2.02 0.03
C PRO A 99 10.99 1.02 -0.59
N ASN A 100 10.43 0.06 -1.33
CA ASN A 100 11.21 -0.89 -2.12
C ASN A 100 11.39 -0.32 -3.53
N GLY A 101 12.57 0.19 -3.83
CA GLY A 101 12.89 0.78 -5.12
C GLY A 101 13.16 -0.22 -6.24
N ASP A 102 13.33 -1.51 -5.90
CA ASP A 102 13.69 -2.54 -6.88
C ASP A 102 12.50 -3.02 -7.71
N SER A 103 11.28 -2.83 -7.21
CA SER A 103 10.06 -3.27 -7.89
C SER A 103 8.99 -2.16 -7.81
N PRO A 104 9.20 -1.05 -8.52
CA PRO A 104 8.30 0.10 -8.39
C PRO A 104 6.98 -0.10 -9.11
N ALA A 105 5.88 0.26 -8.44
CA ALA A 105 4.57 0.40 -9.05
C ALA A 105 4.38 1.80 -9.64
N ASN A 106 5.05 2.80 -9.07
CA ASN A 106 5.07 4.17 -9.55
C ASN A 106 6.51 4.54 -9.87
N VAL A 107 6.86 4.49 -11.15
CA VAL A 107 8.23 4.70 -11.63
C VAL A 107 8.70 6.12 -11.33
N ASP A 108 7.82 7.12 -11.49
CA ASP A 108 8.17 8.51 -11.23
C ASP A 108 8.50 8.75 -9.75
N ALA A 109 7.68 8.18 -8.86
CA ALA A 109 7.93 8.28 -7.43
C ALA A 109 9.22 7.56 -7.03
N ALA A 110 9.48 6.40 -7.63
CA ALA A 110 10.71 5.64 -7.36
C ALA A 110 11.95 6.42 -7.79
N LYS A 111 11.88 7.07 -8.95
CA LYS A 111 12.96 7.91 -9.44
C LYS A 111 13.23 9.08 -8.52
N GLU A 112 12.18 9.78 -8.10
CA GLU A 112 12.32 10.92 -7.18
C GLU A 112 12.85 10.48 -5.81
N TRP A 113 12.39 9.34 -5.31
CA TRP A 113 12.89 8.76 -4.06
C TRP A 113 14.40 8.51 -4.12
N ARG A 114 14.87 8.01 -5.25
CA ARG A 114 16.28 7.68 -5.46
C ARG A 114 17.13 8.93 -5.69
N GLU A 115 16.64 9.87 -6.50
CA GLU A 115 17.44 10.98 -7.03
C GLU A 115 17.18 12.33 -6.34
N ASP A 116 16.00 12.55 -5.79
CA ASP A 116 15.59 13.84 -5.22
C ASP A 116 14.64 13.68 -4.04
N ARG A 117 15.06 12.82 -3.10
CA ARG A 117 14.23 12.44 -1.95
C ARG A 117 13.80 13.63 -1.10
N ASN A 118 14.70 14.59 -0.86
CA ASN A 118 14.42 15.75 -0.02
C ASN A 118 13.84 16.94 -0.78
N GLY A 119 13.72 16.83 -2.12
CA GLY A 119 13.16 17.86 -2.98
C GLY A 119 11.78 17.49 -3.48
N GLU A 120 11.69 17.06 -4.76
CA GLU A 120 10.41 16.76 -5.41
C GLU A 120 9.60 15.67 -4.71
N PHE A 121 10.27 14.60 -4.28
CA PHE A 121 9.57 13.51 -3.59
C PHE A 121 8.88 14.03 -2.33
N LYS A 122 9.63 14.70 -1.48
CA LYS A 122 9.13 15.26 -0.21
C LYS A 122 8.01 16.28 -0.44
N ARG A 123 8.13 17.10 -1.49
CA ARG A 123 7.12 18.10 -1.82
C ARG A 123 5.79 17.46 -2.23
N LYS A 124 5.86 16.42 -3.07
CA LYS A 124 4.66 15.70 -3.51
C LYS A 124 4.01 14.92 -2.38
N VAL A 125 4.81 14.32 -1.49
CA VAL A 125 4.29 13.65 -0.30
C VAL A 125 3.57 14.66 0.59
N ALA A 126 4.17 15.82 0.83
CA ALA A 126 3.56 16.87 1.66
C ALA A 126 2.23 17.35 1.06
N ARG A 127 2.16 17.48 -0.27
CA ARG A 127 0.92 17.84 -0.96
C ARG A 127 -0.16 16.78 -0.74
N CYS A 128 0.19 15.50 -0.83
CA CYS A 128 -0.75 14.42 -0.58
C CYS A 128 -1.23 14.42 0.87
N VAL A 129 -0.35 14.70 1.83
CA VAL A 129 -0.71 14.83 3.24
C VAL A 129 -1.74 15.93 3.45
N ARG A 130 -1.50 17.12 2.89
CA ARG A 130 -2.44 18.24 3.00
C ARG A 130 -3.80 17.88 2.37
N LYS A 131 -3.78 17.28 1.19
CA LYS A 131 -4.98 16.86 0.50
C LYS A 131 -5.76 15.81 1.30
N SER A 132 -5.05 14.89 1.94
CA SER A 132 -5.68 13.87 2.79
C SER A 132 -6.39 14.49 3.98
N GLN A 133 -5.85 15.56 4.54
CA GLN A 133 -6.47 16.25 5.66
C GLN A 133 -7.77 16.96 5.25
N GLU A 134 -7.82 17.48 4.03
CA GLU A 134 -9.02 18.13 3.50
C GLU A 134 -10.18 17.16 3.31
N THR A 135 -9.89 15.90 3.00
CA THR A 135 -10.89 14.87 2.72
C THR A 135 -11.11 13.89 3.86
N ALA A 136 -10.42 14.05 4.98
CA ALA A 136 -10.41 13.06 6.07
C ALA A 136 -11.79 12.79 6.67
N PHE A 137 -12.68 13.76 6.62
CA PHE A 137 -14.01 13.69 7.23
C PHE A 137 -15.15 13.52 6.23
N GLU A 138 -14.84 13.28 4.98
CA GLU A 138 -15.83 13.01 3.94
C GLU A 138 -16.38 11.59 3.99
#